data_ab2dd6e90eebee9bc779053ad2a05966
#
_entry.id   ab2dd6e90eebee9bc779053ad2a05966
#
_cell.length_a   1.000
_cell.length_b   1.000
_cell.length_c   1.000
_cell.angle_alpha   90.00
_cell.angle_beta   90.00
_cell.angle_gamma   90.00
#
_symmetry.space_group_name_H-M   'P 1'
#
loop_
_entity.id
_entity.type
_entity.pdbx_description
1 polymer ?
#
loop_
_entity_poly.entity_id
_entity_poly.type
_entity_poly.pdbx_seq_one_letter_code
_entity_poly.pdbx_strand_id
1 'polypeptide(L)'
;MALTAVADAPLLLTLQFPPSKEIGKRVEEAIGREVVGRLLAPSIVLTEFVKIAGARIGESAALLRLNLLKERGMRVIPLGEELALVAGRLLLSHPDVPIADALIASLVKIGEAEYVITDDPHYQDMKVRTKWV
;
A
#
# COMPACT_ATOMS: atom_id res chain seq x y z
N MET A 1 -16.98 5.60 13.03
CA MET A 1 -16.46 5.96 11.72
C MET A 1 -15.36 4.99 11.29
N ALA A 2 -15.39 4.59 10.06
CA ALA A 2 -14.44 3.62 9.55
C ALA A 2 -13.08 4.26 9.26
N LEU A 3 -12.00 3.59 9.69
CA LEU A 3 -10.64 4.04 9.42
C LEU A 3 -10.24 3.74 7.98
N THR A 4 -9.60 4.70 7.32
CA THR A 4 -9.09 4.53 5.96
C THR A 4 -7.61 4.17 6.03
N ALA A 5 -7.25 3.08 5.36
CA ALA A 5 -5.89 2.55 5.38
C ALA A 5 -5.26 2.60 3.99
N VAL A 6 -3.93 2.71 3.95
CA VAL A 6 -3.15 2.62 2.72
C VAL A 6 -2.46 1.26 2.67
N ALA A 7 -2.57 0.60 1.53
CA ALA A 7 -1.80 -0.61 1.25
C ALA A 7 -0.45 -0.22 0.64
N ASP A 8 0.63 -0.84 1.15
CA ASP A 8 1.90 -0.83 0.44
C ASP A 8 1.99 -2.07 -0.47
N ALA A 9 3.02 -2.14 -1.30
CA ALA A 9 3.20 -3.29 -2.18
C ALA A 9 3.42 -4.60 -1.41
N PRO A 10 4.22 -4.65 -0.32
CA PRO A 10 4.37 -5.86 0.48
C PRO A 10 3.06 -6.47 0.99
N LEU A 11 2.08 -5.65 1.37
CA LEU A 11 0.76 -6.17 1.78
C LEU A 11 0.10 -6.94 0.63
N LEU A 12 0.03 -6.33 -0.55
CA LEU A 12 -0.60 -6.93 -1.71
C LEU A 12 0.16 -8.17 -2.20
N LEU A 13 1.49 -8.14 -2.14
CA LEU A 13 2.32 -9.28 -2.49
C LEU A 13 2.18 -10.44 -1.51
N THR A 14 2.07 -10.14 -0.23
CA THR A 14 1.84 -11.17 0.81
C THR A 14 0.47 -11.83 0.62
N LEU A 15 -0.53 -11.05 0.19
CA LEU A 15 -1.85 -11.60 -0.15
C LEU A 15 -1.75 -12.62 -1.29
N GLN A 16 -0.99 -12.32 -2.34
CA GLN A 16 -0.87 -13.19 -3.52
C GLN A 16 0.11 -14.36 -3.29
N PHE A 17 1.16 -14.13 -2.52
CA PHE A 17 2.23 -15.11 -2.28
C PHE A 17 2.51 -15.23 -0.77
N PRO A 18 1.55 -15.74 0.01
CA PRO A 18 1.72 -15.81 1.45
C PRO A 18 2.83 -16.80 1.84
N PRO A 19 3.70 -16.44 2.81
CA PRO A 19 4.76 -17.33 3.25
C PRO A 19 4.25 -18.55 4.04
N SER A 20 3.00 -18.47 4.54
CA SER A 20 2.34 -19.58 5.21
C SER A 20 0.83 -19.46 5.10
N LYS A 21 0.09 -20.54 5.37
CA LYS A 21 -1.37 -20.50 5.37
C LYS A 21 -1.91 -19.55 6.43
N GLU A 22 -1.26 -19.50 7.59
CA GLU A 22 -1.66 -18.61 8.67
C GLU A 22 -1.52 -17.14 8.29
N ILE A 23 -0.38 -16.76 7.73
CA ILE A 23 -0.15 -15.38 7.27
C ILE A 23 -1.13 -15.03 6.15
N GLY A 24 -1.34 -15.93 5.20
CA GLY A 24 -2.31 -15.73 4.12
C GLY A 24 -3.71 -15.46 4.64
N LYS A 25 -4.15 -16.21 5.63
CA LYS A 25 -5.45 -16.03 6.26
C LYS A 25 -5.55 -14.68 6.97
N ARG A 26 -4.51 -14.28 7.71
CA ARG A 26 -4.47 -12.99 8.39
C ARG A 26 -4.53 -11.82 7.43
N VAL A 27 -3.81 -11.91 6.31
CA VAL A 27 -3.83 -10.86 5.28
C VAL A 27 -5.22 -10.77 4.63
N GLU A 28 -5.83 -11.91 4.30
CA GLU A 28 -7.20 -11.93 3.77
C GLU A 28 -8.20 -11.29 4.73
N GLU A 29 -8.10 -11.59 6.00
CA GLU A 29 -8.97 -11.00 7.02
C GLU A 29 -8.74 -9.49 7.14
N ALA A 30 -7.49 -9.04 7.13
CA ALA A 30 -7.14 -7.62 7.20
C ALA A 30 -7.69 -6.86 5.99
N ILE A 31 -7.46 -7.39 4.78
CA ILE A 31 -7.99 -6.78 3.56
C ILE A 31 -9.52 -6.78 3.56
N GLY A 32 -10.14 -7.88 4.01
CA GLY A 32 -11.59 -7.96 4.12
C GLY A 32 -12.17 -6.88 5.03
N ARG A 33 -11.49 -6.52 6.12
CA ARG A 33 -11.91 -5.44 6.99
C ARG A 33 -11.74 -4.06 6.38
N GLU A 34 -10.67 -3.86 5.60
CA GLU A 34 -10.27 -2.52 5.12
C GLU A 34 -10.79 -2.21 3.71
N VAL A 35 -11.08 -3.25 2.90
CA VAL A 35 -11.35 -3.07 1.47
C VAL A 35 -12.74 -2.51 1.16
N VAL A 36 -13.70 -2.61 2.06
CA VAL A 36 -15.06 -2.11 1.77
C VAL A 36 -15.04 -0.57 1.74
N GLY A 37 -14.42 -0.02 0.71
CA GLY A 37 -14.32 1.42 0.46
C GLY A 37 -13.26 2.17 1.26
N ARG A 38 -12.37 1.45 1.95
CA ARG A 38 -11.42 2.08 2.89
C ARG A 38 -9.95 1.76 2.63
N LEU A 39 -9.66 0.89 1.70
CA LEU A 39 -8.26 0.59 1.34
C LEU A 39 -7.88 1.45 0.15
N LEU A 40 -6.85 2.27 0.34
CA LEU A 40 -6.28 3.12 -0.71
C LEU A 40 -4.95 2.53 -1.16
N ALA A 41 -4.67 2.62 -2.45
CA ALA A 41 -3.38 2.26 -3.01
C ALA A 41 -2.90 3.40 -3.91
N PRO A 42 -1.83 4.12 -3.51
CA PRO A 42 -1.23 5.09 -4.43
C PRO A 42 -0.72 4.37 -5.67
N SER A 43 -0.76 5.04 -6.82
CA SER A 43 -0.43 4.40 -8.10
C SER A 43 0.98 3.79 -8.15
N ILE A 44 1.93 4.28 -7.35
CA ILE A 44 3.27 3.70 -7.26
C ILE A 44 3.23 2.24 -6.76
N VAL A 45 2.27 1.90 -5.92
CA VAL A 45 2.11 0.53 -5.39
C VAL A 45 1.76 -0.44 -6.53
N LEU A 46 0.97 0.02 -7.50
CA LEU A 46 0.66 -0.79 -8.68
C LEU A 46 1.91 -1.10 -9.49
N THR A 47 2.78 -0.11 -9.65
CA THR A 47 4.06 -0.29 -10.36
C THR A 47 4.91 -1.36 -9.71
N GLU A 48 5.07 -1.29 -8.40
CA GLU A 48 5.86 -2.28 -7.66
C GLU A 48 5.22 -3.67 -7.69
N PHE A 49 3.91 -3.72 -7.53
CA PHE A 49 3.17 -4.99 -7.59
C PHE A 49 3.33 -5.67 -8.95
N VAL A 50 3.13 -4.93 -10.04
CA VAL A 50 3.23 -5.50 -11.40
C VAL A 50 4.66 -5.98 -11.68
N LYS A 51 5.66 -5.21 -11.25
CA LYS A 51 7.07 -5.59 -11.41
C LYS A 51 7.36 -6.96 -10.79
N ILE A 52 6.91 -7.18 -9.56
CA ILE A 52 7.24 -8.39 -8.79
C ILE A 52 6.29 -9.53 -9.13
N ALA A 53 4.98 -9.29 -9.07
CA ALA A 53 3.99 -10.32 -9.37
C ALA A 53 4.01 -10.71 -10.83
N GLY A 54 4.19 -9.75 -11.74
CA GLY A 54 4.27 -10.03 -13.16
C GLY A 54 5.44 -10.94 -13.51
N ALA A 55 6.57 -10.79 -12.83
CA ALA A 55 7.74 -11.66 -13.03
C ALA A 55 7.47 -13.10 -12.54
N ARG A 56 6.57 -13.28 -11.56
CA ARG A 56 6.27 -14.60 -10.99
C ARG A 56 5.12 -15.32 -11.70
N ILE A 57 4.04 -14.60 -12.03
CA ILE A 57 2.81 -15.21 -12.57
C ILE A 57 2.42 -14.67 -13.95
N GLY A 58 3.20 -13.74 -14.52
CA GLY A 58 2.92 -13.11 -15.80
C GLY A 58 2.12 -11.83 -15.66
N GLU A 59 2.25 -10.95 -16.66
CA GLU A 59 1.61 -9.64 -16.66
C GLU A 59 0.09 -9.73 -16.58
N SER A 60 -0.53 -10.57 -17.43
CA SER A 60 -2.00 -10.67 -17.48
C SER A 60 -2.59 -11.12 -16.15
N ALA A 61 -1.96 -12.10 -15.50
CA ALA A 61 -2.42 -12.58 -14.20
C ALA A 61 -2.25 -11.52 -13.12
N ALA A 62 -1.13 -10.79 -13.12
CA ALA A 62 -0.89 -9.71 -12.16
C ALA A 62 -1.95 -8.60 -12.30
N LEU A 63 -2.24 -8.19 -13.53
CA LEU A 63 -3.27 -7.16 -13.78
C LEU A 63 -4.66 -7.65 -13.36
N LEU A 64 -4.97 -8.92 -13.61
CA LEU A 64 -6.24 -9.50 -13.16
C LEU A 64 -6.38 -9.43 -11.64
N ARG A 65 -5.30 -9.75 -10.90
CA ARG A 65 -5.31 -9.67 -9.43
C ARG A 65 -5.57 -8.27 -8.92
N LEU A 66 -4.96 -7.26 -9.55
CA LEU A 66 -5.22 -5.87 -9.20
C LEU A 66 -6.68 -5.47 -9.47
N ASN A 67 -7.22 -5.88 -10.62
CA ASN A 67 -8.62 -5.59 -10.95
C ASN A 67 -9.59 -6.22 -9.97
N LEU A 68 -9.31 -7.44 -9.51
CA LEU A 68 -10.15 -8.10 -8.50
C LEU A 68 -10.14 -7.33 -7.18
N LEU A 69 -8.99 -6.79 -6.75
CA LEU A 69 -8.92 -5.95 -5.56
C LEU A 69 -9.72 -4.66 -5.73
N LYS A 70 -9.65 -4.03 -6.90
CA LYS A 70 -10.46 -2.83 -7.20
C LYS A 70 -11.95 -3.14 -7.16
N GLU A 71 -12.37 -4.28 -7.70
CA GLU A 71 -13.76 -4.71 -7.64
C GLU A 71 -14.25 -4.95 -6.20
N ARG A 72 -13.34 -5.36 -5.31
CA ARG A 72 -13.64 -5.54 -3.88
C ARG A 72 -13.69 -4.22 -3.13
N GLY A 73 -13.32 -3.10 -3.74
CA GLY A 73 -13.42 -1.77 -3.14
C GLY A 73 -12.10 -1.03 -2.93
N MET A 74 -10.96 -1.61 -3.29
CA MET A 74 -9.69 -0.89 -3.22
C MET A 74 -9.72 0.28 -4.21
N ARG A 75 -9.34 1.47 -3.73
CA ARG A 75 -9.29 2.68 -4.55
C ARG A 75 -7.85 3.03 -4.87
N VAL A 76 -7.57 3.21 -6.15
CA VAL A 76 -6.25 3.68 -6.60
C VAL A 76 -6.22 5.20 -6.57
N ILE A 77 -5.21 5.75 -5.91
CA ILE A 77 -5.02 7.20 -5.82
C ILE A 77 -3.89 7.59 -6.79
N PRO A 78 -4.21 8.40 -7.81
CA PRO A 78 -3.18 8.86 -8.76
C PRO A 78 -2.09 9.67 -8.06
N LEU A 79 -0.86 9.51 -8.52
CA LEU A 79 0.29 10.23 -8.00
C LEU A 79 0.34 11.61 -8.66
N GLY A 80 -0.19 12.62 -7.95
CA GLY A 80 -0.25 13.99 -8.43
C GLY A 80 0.76 14.91 -7.76
N GLU A 81 0.69 16.18 -8.10
CA GLU A 81 1.63 17.18 -7.61
C GLU A 81 1.63 17.31 -6.10
N GLU A 82 0.46 17.33 -5.47
CA GLU A 82 0.35 17.46 -4.01
C GLU A 82 1.09 16.32 -3.28
N LEU A 83 0.84 15.09 -3.68
CA LEU A 83 1.51 13.93 -3.07
C LEU A 83 3.02 13.95 -3.33
N ALA A 84 3.42 14.33 -4.55
CA ALA A 84 4.84 14.40 -4.89
C ALA A 84 5.58 15.44 -4.05
N LEU A 85 4.97 16.60 -3.82
CA LEU A 85 5.59 17.66 -3.02
C LEU A 85 5.67 17.28 -1.54
N VAL A 86 4.62 16.66 -0.98
CA VAL A 86 4.64 16.18 0.40
C VAL A 86 5.71 15.10 0.58
N ALA A 87 5.79 14.15 -0.35
CA ALA A 87 6.81 13.11 -0.32
C ALA A 87 8.22 13.71 -0.40
N GLY A 88 8.43 14.72 -1.26
CA GLY A 88 9.71 15.42 -1.35
C GLY A 88 10.12 16.06 -0.04
N ARG A 89 9.19 16.70 0.67
CA ARG A 89 9.46 17.27 1.99
C ARG A 89 9.82 16.21 3.02
N LEU A 90 9.13 15.06 2.99
CA LEU A 90 9.47 13.94 3.87
C LEU A 90 10.89 13.45 3.63
N LEU A 91 11.31 13.36 2.36
CA LEU A 91 12.64 12.91 1.98
C LEU A 91 13.73 13.90 2.35
N LEU A 92 13.44 15.21 2.39
CA LEU A 92 14.39 16.19 2.90
C LEU A 92 14.74 15.93 4.36
N SER A 93 13.76 15.53 5.16
CA SER A 93 13.96 15.24 6.60
C SER A 93 14.42 13.79 6.83
N HIS A 94 14.14 12.89 5.88
CA HIS A 94 14.42 11.46 6.00
C HIS A 94 15.05 10.93 4.71
N PRO A 95 16.29 11.36 4.37
CA PRO A 95 16.89 11.07 3.05
C PRO A 95 17.15 9.59 2.77
N ASP A 96 17.19 8.74 3.81
CA ASP A 96 17.43 7.32 3.66
C ASP A 96 16.15 6.51 3.39
N VAL A 97 14.97 7.15 3.47
CA VAL A 97 13.71 6.49 3.18
C VAL A 97 13.55 6.30 1.66
N PRO A 98 13.12 5.12 1.19
CA PRO A 98 12.83 4.93 -0.24
C PRO A 98 11.75 5.89 -0.74
N ILE A 99 11.88 6.34 -1.98
CA ILE A 99 10.91 7.27 -2.59
C ILE A 99 9.49 6.71 -2.54
N ALA A 100 9.31 5.43 -2.84
CA ALA A 100 8.00 4.79 -2.82
C ALA A 100 7.36 4.89 -1.43
N ASP A 101 8.13 4.64 -0.36
CA ASP A 101 7.61 4.72 1.01
C ASP A 101 7.19 6.15 1.37
N ALA A 102 7.94 7.15 0.93
CA ALA A 102 7.58 8.55 1.16
C ALA A 102 6.28 8.92 0.42
N LEU A 103 6.09 8.42 -0.81
CA LEU A 103 4.86 8.63 -1.58
C LEU A 103 3.65 7.98 -0.91
N ILE A 104 3.83 6.77 -0.39
CA ILE A 104 2.78 6.07 0.36
C ILE A 104 2.45 6.84 1.64
N ALA A 105 3.47 7.24 2.40
CA ALA A 105 3.30 8.01 3.64
C ALA A 105 2.61 9.35 3.41
N SER A 106 2.80 9.97 2.23
CA SER A 106 2.19 11.27 1.94
C SER A 106 0.66 11.23 1.99
N LEU A 107 0.02 10.10 1.67
CA LEU A 107 -1.43 9.96 1.79
C LEU A 107 -1.90 10.12 3.24
N VAL A 108 -1.13 9.62 4.20
CA VAL A 108 -1.44 9.79 5.62
C VAL A 108 -1.18 11.24 6.04
N LYS A 109 -0.10 11.84 5.57
CA LYS A 109 0.27 13.21 5.91
C LYS A 109 -0.73 14.26 5.42
N ILE A 110 -1.36 14.03 4.27
CA ILE A 110 -2.40 14.96 3.76
C ILE A 110 -3.79 14.67 4.31
N GLY A 111 -3.95 13.63 5.13
CA GLY A 111 -5.22 13.30 5.77
C GLY A 111 -6.17 12.44 4.95
N GLU A 112 -5.74 11.89 3.81
CA GLU A 112 -6.56 10.98 3.01
C GLU A 112 -6.68 9.59 3.63
N ALA A 113 -5.71 9.22 4.47
CA ALA A 113 -5.71 7.96 5.19
C ALA A 113 -5.20 8.16 6.60
N GLU A 114 -5.51 7.22 7.48
CA GLU A 114 -5.14 7.31 8.90
C GLU A 114 -3.90 6.50 9.23
N TYR A 115 -3.64 5.43 8.48
CA TYR A 115 -2.47 4.58 8.73
C TYR A 115 -2.12 3.77 7.49
N VAL A 116 -0.91 3.19 7.51
CA VAL A 116 -0.43 2.29 6.46
C VAL A 116 -0.46 0.86 7.01
N ILE A 117 -0.96 -0.09 6.22
CA ILE A 117 -0.88 -1.51 6.58
C ILE A 117 0.47 -2.03 6.08
N THR A 118 1.41 -2.15 6.98
CA THR A 118 2.80 -2.49 6.66
C THR A 118 3.56 -2.99 7.87
N ASP A 119 4.61 -3.77 7.65
CA ASP A 119 5.60 -4.15 8.65
C ASP A 119 6.94 -3.42 8.46
N ASP A 120 7.00 -2.50 7.50
CA ASP A 120 8.22 -1.75 7.18
C ASP A 120 8.49 -0.67 8.25
N PRO A 121 9.69 -0.65 8.87
CA PRO A 121 10.00 0.32 9.91
C PRO A 121 10.21 1.76 9.42
N HIS A 122 10.40 1.99 8.13
CA HIS A 122 10.62 3.33 7.56
C HIS A 122 9.49 4.30 7.89
N TYR A 123 8.25 3.82 7.98
CA TYR A 123 7.10 4.67 8.25
C TYR A 123 7.14 5.26 9.66
N GLN A 124 7.69 4.54 10.63
CA GLN A 124 7.82 5.05 11.99
C GLN A 124 8.77 6.24 12.03
N ASP A 125 9.85 6.21 11.24
CA ASP A 125 10.79 7.32 11.14
C ASP A 125 10.11 8.59 10.62
N MET A 126 9.13 8.44 9.73
CA MET A 126 8.33 9.53 9.19
C MET A 126 7.15 9.93 10.09
N LYS A 127 7.01 9.30 11.27
CA LYS A 127 5.91 9.52 12.21
C LYS A 127 4.54 9.23 11.59
N VAL A 128 4.47 8.17 10.82
CA VAL A 128 3.23 7.68 10.21
C VAL A 128 2.77 6.43 10.96
N ARG A 129 1.49 6.40 11.31
CA ARG A 129 0.90 5.25 11.99
C ARG A 129 0.89 4.04 11.07
N THR A 130 1.25 2.90 11.63
CA THR A 130 1.25 1.64 10.90
C THR A 130 0.49 0.56 11.67
N LYS A 131 0.05 -0.44 10.93
CA LYS A 131 -0.57 -1.64 11.49
C LYS A 131 -0.18 -2.81 10.59
N TRP A 132 0.16 -3.93 11.19
CA TRP A 132 0.39 -5.15 10.44
C TRP A 132 -0.64 -6.22 10.83
N VAL A 133 -0.70 -7.29 10.06
CA VAL A 133 -1.70 -8.36 10.21
C VAL A 133 -1.34 -9.40 11.31
#